data_c47faba5c31b04af858ead5b86016918
#
_entry.id   c47faba5c31b04af858ead5b86016918
#
_cell.length_a   1.000
_cell.length_b   1.000
_cell.length_c   1.000
_cell.angle_alpha   90.00
_cell.angle_beta   90.00
_cell.angle_gamma   90.00
#
_symmetry.space_group_name_H-M   'P 1'
#
loop_
_entity.id
_entity.type
_entity.pdbx_description
1 polymer ?
#
loop_
_entity_poly.entity_id
_entity_poly.type
_entity_poly.pdbx_seq_one_letter_code
_entity_poly.pdbx_strand_id
1 'polypeptide(L)'
;QQIKKETGIDTQIWAARSIAQVFDKLNLDYDRTEKTSAPSFTKNFLQNHPHPLVKQIARAREINKAHTTFIDTIIKHSHKGRIHAEINQLRGDNGGTVTGRFSYSNPNLQQIPARNKDLGPRIRSLFIPEEDHTWGCFDYSQQEPRLVVHYAILQNLYGVDEVVEAYHEGDADFHDIVADMAEIPRSQAKTINLGLFYGMGKNKLQAELGVSKEKADDLFRQYHNKVPFVKQLMDNVMRRAQSSGKIRTLLGRLCRFHLWEPNQFGIHKALPHDQALTEHGPGIKRAYTYKALNKLIQGSAADMTKKAMIELHKEGIIPHIQVHDELDISVMDHTHAEHIKEIMEHAVSLEVPNKVDYESGPNWGTIR
;
A
#
# COMPACT_ATOMS: atom_id res chain seq x y z
N GLN A 1 24.17 5.94 -25.98
CA GLN A 1 25.28 6.55 -26.78
C GLN A 1 26.52 6.80 -25.91
N GLN A 2 26.42 7.41 -24.73
CA GLN A 2 27.57 7.71 -23.88
C GLN A 2 28.29 6.44 -23.41
N ILE A 3 27.55 5.42 -22.95
CA ILE A 3 28.11 4.13 -22.54
C ILE A 3 28.89 3.50 -23.70
N LYS A 4 28.34 3.50 -24.90
CA LYS A 4 29.00 3.00 -26.11
C LYS A 4 30.27 3.80 -26.45
N LYS A 5 30.24 5.10 -26.25
CA LYS A 5 31.43 5.95 -26.46
C LYS A 5 32.57 5.66 -25.50
N GLU A 6 32.24 5.41 -24.23
CA GLU A 6 33.24 5.18 -23.17
C GLU A 6 33.70 3.72 -23.06
N THR A 7 32.82 2.77 -23.35
CA THR A 7 33.13 1.33 -23.18
C THR A 7 33.27 0.56 -24.48
N GLY A 8 32.83 1.14 -25.62
CA GLY A 8 32.72 0.44 -26.90
C GLY A 8 31.51 -0.52 -26.99
N ILE A 9 30.72 -0.67 -25.93
CA ILE A 9 29.66 -1.66 -25.83
C ILE A 9 28.30 -0.99 -26.15
N ASP A 10 27.57 -1.59 -27.10
CA ASP A 10 26.20 -1.21 -27.38
C ASP A 10 25.26 -1.91 -26.40
N THR A 11 24.89 -1.18 -25.35
CA THR A 11 24.28 -1.75 -24.15
C THR A 11 22.77 -1.87 -24.29
N GLN A 12 22.29 -3.10 -24.14
CA GLN A 12 20.87 -3.41 -23.99
C GLN A 12 20.48 -3.26 -22.50
N ILE A 13 19.87 -2.13 -22.16
CA ILE A 13 19.63 -1.75 -20.75
C ILE A 13 18.77 -2.72 -19.94
N TRP A 14 18.02 -3.61 -20.60
CA TRP A 14 17.20 -4.64 -19.94
C TRP A 14 17.84 -6.02 -19.92
N ALA A 15 18.89 -6.25 -20.70
CA ALA A 15 19.59 -7.52 -20.75
C ALA A 15 20.72 -7.58 -19.73
N ALA A 16 20.57 -8.39 -18.67
CA ALA A 16 21.57 -8.51 -17.61
C ALA A 16 22.95 -8.86 -18.14
N ARG A 17 23.04 -9.76 -19.14
CA ARG A 17 24.34 -10.12 -19.80
C ARG A 17 25.00 -8.92 -20.47
N SER A 18 24.21 -8.03 -21.13
CA SER A 18 24.76 -6.85 -21.78
C SER A 18 25.28 -5.82 -20.78
N ILE A 19 24.57 -5.67 -19.64
CA ILE A 19 25.05 -4.81 -18.54
C ILE A 19 26.30 -5.39 -17.89
N ALA A 20 26.36 -6.71 -17.70
CA ALA A 20 27.55 -7.38 -17.15
C ALA A 20 28.80 -7.08 -17.98
N GLN A 21 28.71 -7.07 -19.32
CA GLN A 21 29.85 -6.68 -20.19
C GLN A 21 30.35 -5.26 -19.92
N VAL A 22 29.44 -4.32 -19.60
CA VAL A 22 29.82 -2.95 -19.23
C VAL A 22 30.54 -2.95 -17.88
N PHE A 23 30.03 -3.70 -16.89
CA PHE A 23 30.65 -3.82 -15.58
C PHE A 23 32.03 -4.48 -15.66
N ASP A 24 32.16 -5.57 -16.40
CA ASP A 24 33.44 -6.25 -16.65
C ASP A 24 34.46 -5.31 -17.32
N LYS A 25 34.01 -4.53 -18.31
CA LYS A 25 34.87 -3.54 -19.00
C LYS A 25 35.36 -2.42 -18.09
N LEU A 26 34.55 -2.05 -17.10
CA LEU A 26 34.85 -0.99 -16.13
C LEU A 26 35.52 -1.54 -14.85
N ASN A 27 35.78 -2.83 -14.76
CA ASN A 27 36.28 -3.54 -13.57
C ASN A 27 35.39 -3.26 -12.33
N LEU A 28 34.06 -3.33 -12.50
CA LEU A 28 33.08 -3.13 -11.44
C LEU A 28 32.46 -4.47 -11.01
N ASP A 29 32.30 -4.66 -9.71
CA ASP A 29 31.63 -5.82 -9.17
C ASP A 29 30.11 -5.73 -9.33
N TYR A 30 29.45 -6.89 -9.41
CA TYR A 30 27.99 -6.99 -9.46
C TYR A 30 27.46 -8.27 -8.84
N ASP A 31 26.23 -8.22 -8.37
CA ASP A 31 25.56 -9.35 -7.74
C ASP A 31 25.22 -10.45 -8.75
N ARG A 32 25.15 -11.68 -8.23
CA ARG A 32 24.70 -12.86 -8.96
C ARG A 32 23.51 -13.52 -8.27
N THR A 33 22.64 -14.13 -9.04
CA THR A 33 21.50 -14.87 -8.49
C THR A 33 21.99 -16.16 -7.79
N GLU A 34 21.44 -16.46 -6.61
CA GLU A 34 21.82 -17.64 -5.81
C GLU A 34 21.61 -18.98 -6.55
N LYS A 35 20.51 -19.08 -7.33
CA LYS A 35 20.14 -20.35 -7.99
C LYS A 35 20.91 -20.63 -9.28
N THR A 36 21.24 -19.61 -10.05
CA THR A 36 21.76 -19.79 -11.42
C THR A 36 23.09 -19.09 -11.66
N SER A 37 23.64 -18.39 -10.65
CA SER A 37 24.84 -17.54 -10.76
C SER A 37 24.79 -16.54 -11.92
N ALA A 38 23.60 -16.24 -12.44
CA ALA A 38 23.41 -15.25 -13.49
C ALA A 38 23.61 -13.82 -12.95
N PRO A 39 24.13 -12.87 -13.77
CA PRO A 39 24.23 -11.47 -13.37
C PRO A 39 22.89 -10.90 -12.89
N SER A 40 22.92 -10.15 -11.79
CA SER A 40 21.73 -9.56 -11.17
C SER A 40 21.91 -8.06 -11.01
N PHE A 41 21.07 -7.28 -11.68
CA PHE A 41 21.07 -5.82 -11.65
C PHE A 41 19.71 -5.29 -11.20
N THR A 42 19.47 -5.34 -9.89
CA THR A 42 18.22 -4.84 -9.29
C THR A 42 18.16 -3.32 -9.41
N LYS A 43 16.94 -2.77 -9.30
CA LYS A 43 16.73 -1.32 -9.29
C LYS A 43 17.57 -0.64 -8.21
N ASN A 44 17.52 -1.18 -6.98
CA ASN A 44 18.21 -0.64 -5.82
C ASN A 44 19.74 -0.65 -6.02
N PHE A 45 20.30 -1.77 -6.51
CA PHE A 45 21.71 -1.89 -6.82
C PHE A 45 22.17 -0.81 -7.81
N LEU A 46 21.46 -0.65 -8.94
CA LEU A 46 21.85 0.31 -9.98
C LEU A 46 21.69 1.77 -9.53
N GLN A 47 20.66 2.09 -8.76
CA GLN A 47 20.41 3.46 -8.27
C GLN A 47 21.42 3.90 -7.22
N ASN A 48 21.88 2.99 -6.35
CA ASN A 48 22.81 3.29 -5.28
C ASN A 48 24.29 3.14 -5.69
N HIS A 49 24.53 2.64 -6.90
CA HIS A 49 25.91 2.43 -7.37
C HIS A 49 26.64 3.77 -7.58
N PRO A 50 27.91 3.92 -7.11
CA PRO A 50 28.62 5.20 -7.17
C PRO A 50 29.00 5.63 -8.60
N HIS A 51 29.21 4.68 -9.51
CA HIS A 51 29.74 4.94 -10.85
C HIS A 51 28.74 5.69 -11.75
N PRO A 52 29.14 6.81 -12.42
CA PRO A 52 28.25 7.64 -13.24
C PRO A 52 27.54 6.89 -14.37
N LEU A 53 28.24 6.03 -15.11
CA LEU A 53 27.65 5.25 -16.21
C LEU A 53 26.57 4.26 -15.70
N VAL A 54 26.74 3.69 -14.50
CA VAL A 54 25.75 2.82 -13.89
C VAL A 54 24.50 3.59 -13.52
N LYS A 55 24.64 4.79 -12.98
CA LYS A 55 23.50 5.71 -12.74
C LYS A 55 22.76 6.06 -14.03
N GLN A 56 23.47 6.20 -15.15
CA GLN A 56 22.83 6.41 -16.46
C GLN A 56 22.01 5.20 -16.90
N ILE A 57 22.48 3.97 -16.66
CA ILE A 57 21.69 2.74 -16.92
C ILE A 57 20.43 2.74 -16.08
N ALA A 58 20.55 3.05 -14.78
CA ALA A 58 19.40 3.17 -13.88
C ALA A 58 18.39 4.19 -14.38
N ARG A 59 18.86 5.37 -14.75
CA ARG A 59 18.03 6.47 -15.28
C ARG A 59 17.38 6.12 -16.62
N ALA A 60 18.13 5.50 -17.52
CA ALA A 60 17.58 5.06 -18.80
C ALA A 60 16.47 4.00 -18.61
N ARG A 61 16.64 3.04 -17.69
CA ARG A 61 15.59 2.08 -17.34
C ARG A 61 14.34 2.78 -16.75
N GLU A 62 14.55 3.76 -15.90
CA GLU A 62 13.46 4.51 -15.26
C GLU A 62 12.64 5.28 -16.31
N ILE A 63 13.29 6.04 -17.19
CA ILE A 63 12.64 6.78 -18.27
C ILE A 63 11.94 5.83 -19.24
N ASN A 64 12.62 4.78 -19.66
CA ASN A 64 12.03 3.79 -20.58
C ASN A 64 10.79 3.13 -19.98
N LYS A 65 10.85 2.75 -18.70
CA LYS A 65 9.67 2.20 -18.00
C LYS A 65 8.55 3.25 -17.92
N ALA A 66 8.87 4.51 -17.62
CA ALA A 66 7.87 5.57 -17.58
C ALA A 66 7.20 5.75 -18.95
N HIS A 67 7.97 5.75 -20.03
CA HIS A 67 7.45 5.84 -21.38
C HIS A 67 6.56 4.64 -21.73
N THR A 68 7.09 3.43 -21.71
CA THR A 68 6.38 2.24 -22.18
C THR A 68 5.23 1.81 -21.28
N THR A 69 5.33 2.00 -19.96
CA THR A 69 4.29 1.56 -19.01
C THR A 69 3.19 2.61 -18.84
N PHE A 70 3.53 3.90 -18.88
CA PHE A 70 2.57 4.96 -18.61
C PHE A 70 2.20 5.75 -19.86
N ILE A 71 3.15 6.35 -20.56
CA ILE A 71 2.83 7.25 -21.70
C ILE A 71 2.19 6.48 -22.86
N ASP A 72 2.83 5.39 -23.32
CA ASP A 72 2.27 4.57 -24.41
C ASP A 72 0.90 4.01 -24.04
N THR A 73 0.73 3.62 -22.77
CA THR A 73 -0.54 3.08 -22.26
C THR A 73 -1.62 4.16 -22.17
N ILE A 74 -1.29 5.36 -21.70
CA ILE A 74 -2.19 6.51 -21.69
C ILE A 74 -2.65 6.85 -23.11
N ILE A 75 -1.72 6.97 -24.06
CA ILE A 75 -2.05 7.25 -25.45
C ILE A 75 -2.94 6.17 -26.05
N LYS A 76 -2.59 4.89 -25.84
CA LYS A 76 -3.34 3.74 -26.35
C LYS A 76 -4.79 3.70 -25.85
N HIS A 77 -5.04 4.09 -24.60
CA HIS A 77 -6.36 4.02 -23.97
C HIS A 77 -7.07 5.38 -23.92
N SER A 78 -6.50 6.41 -24.57
CA SER A 78 -7.16 7.71 -24.72
C SER A 78 -8.22 7.64 -25.82
N HIS A 79 -9.42 8.12 -25.50
CA HIS A 79 -10.52 8.27 -26.45
C HIS A 79 -11.22 9.60 -26.23
N LYS A 80 -11.28 10.45 -27.26
CA LYS A 80 -11.90 11.79 -27.20
C LYS A 80 -11.39 12.64 -26.03
N GLY A 81 -10.07 12.62 -25.77
CA GLY A 81 -9.45 13.37 -24.68
C GLY A 81 -9.63 12.79 -23.29
N ARG A 82 -10.24 11.59 -23.15
CA ARG A 82 -10.45 10.92 -21.88
C ARG A 82 -9.80 9.54 -21.86
N ILE A 83 -9.48 9.07 -20.66
CA ILE A 83 -8.96 7.72 -20.43
C ILE A 83 -10.03 6.94 -19.66
N HIS A 84 -10.37 5.77 -20.17
CA HIS A 84 -11.35 4.87 -19.55
C HIS A 84 -10.62 3.59 -19.11
N ALA A 85 -10.37 3.48 -17.81
CA ALA A 85 -9.79 2.28 -17.22
C ALA A 85 -10.89 1.26 -16.85
N GLU A 86 -10.52 0.00 -16.86
CA GLU A 86 -11.34 -1.05 -16.28
C GLU A 86 -11.17 -1.05 -14.76
N ILE A 87 -12.27 -0.98 -14.01
CA ILE A 87 -12.28 -0.97 -12.54
C ILE A 87 -12.87 -2.29 -12.04
N ASN A 88 -12.02 -3.13 -11.43
CA ASN A 88 -12.44 -4.39 -10.85
C ASN A 88 -12.88 -4.14 -9.39
N GLN A 89 -14.18 -4.23 -9.14
CA GLN A 89 -14.77 -4.00 -7.81
C GLN A 89 -14.69 -5.23 -6.91
N LEU A 90 -14.71 -6.41 -7.50
CA LEU A 90 -14.67 -7.70 -6.82
C LEU A 90 -13.54 -8.56 -7.38
N ARG A 91 -13.06 -9.50 -6.55
CA ARG A 91 -12.10 -10.48 -7.01
C ARG A 91 -12.75 -11.48 -7.96
N GLY A 92 -12.22 -11.56 -9.17
CA GLY A 92 -12.60 -12.53 -10.19
C GLY A 92 -11.36 -13.08 -10.91
N ASP A 93 -11.56 -13.83 -11.97
CA ASP A 93 -10.47 -14.44 -12.75
C ASP A 93 -9.60 -13.39 -13.44
N ASN A 94 -10.18 -12.26 -13.83
CA ASN A 94 -9.52 -11.19 -14.57
C ASN A 94 -8.91 -10.09 -13.68
N GLY A 95 -9.05 -10.16 -12.37
CA GLY A 95 -8.49 -9.13 -11.48
C GLY A 95 -9.21 -9.00 -10.14
N GLY A 96 -9.06 -7.83 -9.53
CA GLY A 96 -9.62 -7.53 -8.22
C GLY A 96 -8.72 -7.91 -7.06
N THR A 97 -9.09 -7.47 -5.85
CA THR A 97 -8.32 -7.68 -4.63
C THR A 97 -9.07 -8.54 -3.62
N VAL A 98 -8.33 -9.26 -2.78
CA VAL A 98 -8.92 -10.07 -1.70
C VAL A 98 -9.47 -9.22 -0.55
N THR A 99 -9.06 -7.96 -0.45
CA THR A 99 -9.50 -7.00 0.57
C THR A 99 -10.76 -6.24 0.16
N GLY A 100 -11.13 -6.28 -1.12
CA GLY A 100 -12.25 -5.51 -1.67
C GLY A 100 -11.89 -4.08 -2.09
N ARG A 101 -10.60 -3.69 -2.01
CA ARG A 101 -10.12 -2.48 -2.69
C ARG A 101 -10.36 -2.62 -4.19
N PHE A 102 -10.58 -1.52 -4.89
CA PHE A 102 -10.56 -1.51 -6.34
C PHE A 102 -9.19 -1.91 -6.88
N SER A 103 -9.16 -2.54 -8.03
CA SER A 103 -7.96 -2.63 -8.84
C SER A 103 -8.27 -2.17 -10.25
N TYR A 104 -7.30 -1.51 -10.85
CA TYR A 104 -7.41 -0.93 -12.19
C TYR A 104 -6.61 -1.76 -13.20
N SER A 105 -7.15 -1.87 -14.40
CA SER A 105 -6.46 -2.43 -15.57
C SER A 105 -6.86 -1.64 -16.82
N ASN A 106 -6.04 -1.73 -17.85
CA ASN A 106 -6.30 -1.18 -19.17
C ASN A 106 -6.73 0.32 -19.20
N PRO A 107 -5.95 1.26 -18.61
CA PRO A 107 -4.69 1.15 -17.87
C PRO A 107 -4.84 1.05 -16.35
N ASN A 108 -3.76 0.65 -15.64
CA ASN A 108 -3.75 0.72 -14.18
C ASN A 108 -3.38 2.12 -13.70
N LEU A 109 -4.38 2.96 -13.48
CA LEU A 109 -4.21 4.36 -13.04
C LEU A 109 -3.68 4.48 -11.60
N GLN A 110 -3.87 3.46 -10.75
CA GLN A 110 -3.33 3.46 -9.37
C GLN A 110 -1.82 3.28 -9.31
N GLN A 111 -1.16 2.91 -10.43
CA GLN A 111 0.29 2.73 -10.49
C GLN A 111 1.04 3.94 -11.07
N ILE A 112 0.34 5.02 -11.41
CA ILE A 112 0.98 6.24 -11.89
C ILE A 112 1.93 6.77 -10.81
N PRO A 113 3.22 7.05 -11.15
CA PRO A 113 4.23 7.33 -10.15
C PRO A 113 3.91 8.55 -9.29
N ALA A 114 3.90 8.35 -7.96
CA ALA A 114 3.78 9.44 -6.99
C ALA A 114 5.15 9.83 -6.40
N ARG A 115 5.97 8.81 -6.07
CA ARG A 115 7.22 9.00 -5.31
C ARG A 115 8.39 9.50 -6.14
N ASN A 116 8.30 9.44 -7.46
CA ASN A 116 9.34 9.95 -8.35
C ASN A 116 9.14 11.44 -8.57
N LYS A 117 9.97 12.26 -7.93
CA LYS A 117 9.86 13.72 -7.93
C LYS A 117 10.07 14.39 -9.30
N ASP A 118 10.63 13.68 -10.30
CA ASP A 118 10.83 14.19 -11.64
C ASP A 118 9.78 13.68 -12.64
N LEU A 119 9.63 12.35 -12.76
CA LEU A 119 8.71 11.74 -13.72
C LEU A 119 7.26 11.71 -13.23
N GLY A 120 7.04 11.60 -11.93
CA GLY A 120 5.70 11.55 -11.33
C GLY A 120 4.87 12.77 -11.70
N PRO A 121 5.28 13.98 -11.35
CA PRO A 121 4.54 15.20 -11.67
C PRO A 121 4.31 15.38 -13.19
N ARG A 122 5.29 15.03 -14.03
CA ARG A 122 5.17 15.13 -15.49
C ARG A 122 4.10 14.20 -16.07
N ILE A 123 4.00 12.96 -15.56
CA ILE A 123 2.98 12.00 -16.01
C ILE A 123 1.62 12.38 -15.46
N ARG A 124 1.56 12.76 -14.18
CA ARG A 124 0.31 13.19 -13.54
C ARG A 124 -0.25 14.47 -14.14
N SER A 125 0.59 15.39 -14.64
CA SER A 125 0.12 16.63 -15.29
C SER A 125 -0.65 16.42 -16.59
N LEU A 126 -0.66 15.21 -17.15
CA LEU A 126 -1.52 14.84 -18.27
C LEU A 126 -2.99 14.68 -17.86
N PHE A 127 -3.28 14.58 -16.56
CA PHE A 127 -4.63 14.49 -16.03
C PHE A 127 -5.06 15.87 -15.56
N ILE A 128 -6.06 16.40 -16.24
CA ILE A 128 -6.60 17.74 -16.03
C ILE A 128 -8.07 17.67 -15.57
N PRO A 129 -8.56 18.67 -14.84
CA PRO A 129 -9.95 18.73 -14.44
C PRO A 129 -10.89 18.98 -15.63
N GLU A 130 -12.19 18.98 -15.36
CA GLU A 130 -13.18 19.51 -16.29
C GLU A 130 -12.95 21.00 -16.53
N GLU A 131 -13.52 21.54 -17.63
CA GLU A 131 -13.43 22.95 -17.98
C GLU A 131 -13.94 23.82 -16.81
N ASP A 132 -13.27 24.94 -16.55
CA ASP A 132 -13.56 25.90 -15.47
C ASP A 132 -13.46 25.30 -14.03
N HIS A 133 -12.83 24.14 -13.85
CA HIS A 133 -12.60 23.52 -12.56
C HIS A 133 -11.10 23.45 -12.20
N THR A 134 -10.82 23.15 -10.93
CA THR A 134 -9.51 22.72 -10.45
C THR A 134 -9.50 21.23 -10.18
N TRP A 135 -8.33 20.60 -10.30
CA TRP A 135 -8.13 19.22 -9.84
C TRP A 135 -8.05 19.21 -8.33
N GLY A 136 -8.90 18.46 -7.66
CA GLY A 136 -8.89 18.25 -6.22
C GLY A 136 -8.52 16.82 -5.87
N CYS A 137 -7.57 16.63 -4.96
CA CYS A 137 -7.27 15.36 -4.32
C CYS A 137 -7.84 15.37 -2.91
N PHE A 138 -8.65 14.40 -2.57
CA PHE A 138 -9.28 14.20 -1.27
C PHE A 138 -8.80 12.89 -0.68
N ASP A 139 -7.94 12.93 0.32
CA ASP A 139 -7.30 11.77 0.94
C ASP A 139 -7.72 11.59 2.39
N TYR A 140 -8.17 10.39 2.76
CA TYR A 140 -8.47 10.10 4.15
C TYR A 140 -7.20 10.12 5.01
N SER A 141 -7.11 11.10 5.89
CA SER A 141 -6.00 11.23 6.82
C SER A 141 -5.94 10.04 7.77
N GLN A 142 -4.88 9.24 7.66
CA GLN A 142 -4.64 8.08 8.52
C GLN A 142 -5.81 7.09 8.60
N GLN A 143 -6.44 6.76 7.47
CA GLN A 143 -7.62 5.91 7.41
C GLN A 143 -7.43 4.56 8.15
N GLU A 144 -6.34 3.84 7.87
CA GLU A 144 -6.08 2.53 8.49
C GLU A 144 -5.77 2.64 10.01
N PRO A 145 -4.95 3.58 10.50
CA PRO A 145 -4.77 3.84 11.93
C PRO A 145 -6.06 4.15 12.67
N ARG A 146 -6.93 5.01 12.13
CA ARG A 146 -8.24 5.34 12.74
C ARG A 146 -9.13 4.09 12.84
N LEU A 147 -9.10 3.21 11.85
CA LEU A 147 -9.81 1.94 11.92
C LEU A 147 -9.24 1.00 12.98
N VAL A 148 -7.93 0.96 13.19
CA VAL A 148 -7.33 0.18 14.27
C VAL A 148 -7.82 0.66 15.63
N VAL A 149 -7.84 1.97 15.85
CA VAL A 149 -8.34 2.60 17.09
C VAL A 149 -9.84 2.31 17.26
N HIS A 150 -10.65 2.50 16.22
CA HIS A 150 -12.07 2.16 16.22
C HIS A 150 -12.32 0.72 16.69
N TYR A 151 -11.65 -0.26 16.10
CA TYR A 151 -11.83 -1.67 16.50
C TYR A 151 -11.27 -1.97 17.89
N ALA A 152 -10.25 -1.24 18.34
CA ALA A 152 -9.73 -1.38 19.69
C ALA A 152 -10.74 -0.88 20.74
N ILE A 153 -11.39 0.24 20.48
CA ILE A 153 -12.48 0.78 21.33
C ILE A 153 -13.65 -0.20 21.39
N LEU A 154 -14.14 -0.67 20.25
CA LEU A 154 -15.27 -1.63 20.20
C LEU A 154 -15.01 -2.93 20.95
N GLN A 155 -13.76 -3.28 21.19
CA GLN A 155 -13.35 -4.45 21.97
C GLN A 155 -12.90 -4.10 23.39
N ASN A 156 -13.02 -2.84 23.83
CA ASN A 156 -12.55 -2.33 25.13
C ASN A 156 -11.10 -2.74 25.43
N LEU A 157 -10.20 -2.57 24.47
CA LEU A 157 -8.81 -2.97 24.61
C LEU A 157 -8.03 -1.96 25.47
N TYR A 158 -7.19 -2.50 26.36
CA TYR A 158 -6.40 -1.70 27.28
C TYR A 158 -5.35 -0.84 26.56
N GLY A 159 -5.25 0.44 26.94
CA GLY A 159 -4.23 1.39 26.48
C GLY A 159 -4.57 2.08 25.16
N VAL A 160 -5.84 2.11 24.75
CA VAL A 160 -6.31 2.85 23.57
C VAL A 160 -6.72 4.29 23.87
N ASP A 161 -7.02 4.60 25.14
CA ASP A 161 -7.67 5.85 25.57
C ASP A 161 -6.85 7.09 25.20
N GLU A 162 -5.54 7.08 25.40
CA GLU A 162 -4.63 8.18 25.03
C GLU A 162 -4.69 8.53 23.56
N VAL A 163 -4.77 7.52 22.69
CA VAL A 163 -4.88 7.73 21.24
C VAL A 163 -6.26 8.27 20.87
N VAL A 164 -7.30 7.83 21.57
CA VAL A 164 -8.68 8.32 21.38
C VAL A 164 -8.78 9.80 21.74
N GLU A 165 -8.27 10.19 22.90
CA GLU A 165 -8.24 11.58 23.35
C GLU A 165 -7.51 12.47 22.34
N ALA A 166 -6.31 12.05 21.90
CA ALA A 166 -5.54 12.80 20.93
C ALA A 166 -6.28 13.00 19.59
N TYR A 167 -7.02 12.00 19.11
CA TYR A 167 -7.83 12.15 17.90
C TYR A 167 -9.05 13.07 18.08
N HIS A 168 -9.60 13.17 19.28
CA HIS A 168 -10.69 14.10 19.57
C HIS A 168 -10.22 15.52 19.83
N GLU A 169 -8.99 15.71 20.31
CA GLU A 169 -8.40 17.04 20.55
C GLU A 169 -7.90 17.73 19.27
N GLY A 170 -7.67 17.00 18.18
CA GLY A 170 -7.26 17.62 16.90
C GLY A 170 -6.45 16.74 15.95
N ASP A 171 -5.42 17.32 15.33
CA ASP A 171 -4.61 16.71 14.26
C ASP A 171 -3.53 15.76 14.80
N ALA A 172 -3.95 14.70 15.47
CA ALA A 172 -3.04 13.71 16.01
C ALA A 172 -2.49 12.77 14.89
N ASP A 173 -1.18 12.57 14.89
CA ASP A 173 -0.55 11.51 14.08
C ASP A 173 -0.38 10.24 14.90
N PHE A 174 -1.05 9.17 14.52
CA PHE A 174 -0.98 7.86 15.20
C PHE A 174 0.46 7.37 15.40
N HIS A 175 1.34 7.63 14.44
CA HIS A 175 2.71 7.16 14.53
C HIS A 175 3.53 8.01 15.51
N ASP A 176 3.20 9.29 15.68
CA ASP A 176 3.81 10.15 16.70
C ASP A 176 3.33 9.74 18.09
N ILE A 177 2.02 9.58 18.29
CA ILE A 177 1.47 9.13 19.58
C ILE A 177 2.08 7.79 20.01
N VAL A 178 2.10 6.83 19.09
CA VAL A 178 2.68 5.50 19.36
C VAL A 178 4.19 5.58 19.60
N ALA A 179 4.90 6.50 18.94
CA ALA A 179 6.32 6.72 19.17
C ALA A 179 6.57 7.23 20.60
N ASP A 180 5.76 8.20 21.05
CA ASP A 180 5.84 8.77 22.40
C ASP A 180 5.46 7.73 23.46
N MET A 181 4.33 7.04 23.29
CA MET A 181 3.90 5.96 24.19
C MET A 181 4.96 4.86 24.33
N ALA A 182 5.56 4.45 23.22
CA ALA A 182 6.56 3.39 23.19
C ALA A 182 8.00 3.88 23.49
N GLU A 183 8.21 5.18 23.61
CA GLU A 183 9.53 5.80 23.82
C GLU A 183 10.55 5.39 22.74
N ILE A 184 10.11 5.37 21.47
CA ILE A 184 10.93 5.00 20.30
C ILE A 184 10.83 6.07 19.20
N PRO A 185 11.82 6.17 18.29
CA PRO A 185 11.74 7.09 17.17
C PRO A 185 10.50 6.85 16.29
N ARG A 186 9.86 7.93 15.82
CA ARG A 186 8.67 7.89 14.95
C ARG A 186 8.84 6.96 13.72
N SER A 187 10.02 6.97 13.09
CA SER A 187 10.30 6.11 11.96
C SER A 187 10.24 4.62 12.29
N GLN A 188 10.68 4.25 13.51
CA GLN A 188 10.58 2.88 14.01
C GLN A 188 9.14 2.52 14.38
N ALA A 189 8.42 3.43 15.08
CA ALA A 189 6.99 3.26 15.39
C ALA A 189 6.18 3.05 14.10
N LYS A 190 6.39 3.88 13.08
CA LYS A 190 5.73 3.73 11.77
C LYS A 190 6.02 2.37 11.13
N THR A 191 7.27 1.93 11.14
CA THR A 191 7.66 0.63 10.56
C THR A 191 7.03 -0.54 11.32
N ILE A 192 6.99 -0.48 12.66
CA ILE A 192 6.36 -1.50 13.50
C ILE A 192 4.84 -1.51 13.28
N ASN A 193 4.17 -0.36 13.30
CA ASN A 193 2.73 -0.24 13.08
C ASN A 193 2.33 -0.85 11.73
N LEU A 194 2.96 -0.42 10.66
CA LEU A 194 2.68 -0.95 9.31
C LEU A 194 2.99 -2.44 9.23
N GLY A 195 4.09 -2.88 9.85
CA GLY A 195 4.44 -4.30 9.91
C GLY A 195 3.36 -5.13 10.58
N LEU A 196 2.83 -4.70 11.72
CA LEU A 196 1.77 -5.38 12.45
C LEU A 196 0.44 -5.34 11.69
N PHE A 197 0.06 -4.20 11.13
CA PHE A 197 -1.17 -4.05 10.35
C PHE A 197 -1.19 -4.96 9.11
N TYR A 198 -0.02 -5.13 8.48
CA TYR A 198 0.12 -5.99 7.29
C TYR A 198 0.49 -7.45 7.59
N GLY A 199 0.56 -7.84 8.86
CA GLY A 199 0.91 -9.20 9.26
C GLY A 199 2.33 -9.60 8.88
N MET A 200 3.24 -8.63 8.92
CA MET A 200 4.65 -8.83 8.62
C MET A 200 5.29 -9.72 9.70
N GLY A 201 6.00 -10.75 9.27
CA GLY A 201 6.74 -11.61 10.19
C GLY A 201 7.93 -10.89 10.82
N LYS A 202 8.31 -11.28 12.03
CA LYS A 202 9.36 -10.66 12.85
C LYS A 202 10.69 -10.48 12.13
N ASN A 203 11.15 -11.48 11.39
CA ASN A 203 12.41 -11.41 10.64
C ASN A 203 12.38 -10.34 9.53
N LYS A 204 11.25 -10.22 8.85
CA LYS A 204 11.09 -9.18 7.82
C LYS A 204 11.04 -7.79 8.44
N LEU A 205 10.33 -7.63 9.56
CA LEU A 205 10.24 -6.36 10.26
C LEU A 205 11.60 -5.94 10.85
N GLN A 206 12.38 -6.87 11.37
CA GLN A 206 13.77 -6.64 11.77
C GLN A 206 14.63 -6.11 10.62
N ALA A 207 14.53 -6.71 9.44
CA ALA A 207 15.26 -6.27 8.25
C ALA A 207 14.84 -4.85 7.80
N GLU A 208 13.54 -4.53 7.86
CA GLU A 208 13.02 -3.19 7.56
C GLU A 208 13.50 -2.13 8.57
N LEU A 209 13.65 -2.51 9.84
CA LEU A 209 14.19 -1.63 10.87
C LEU A 209 15.72 -1.44 10.77
N GLY A 210 16.41 -2.32 10.04
CA GLY A 210 17.87 -2.26 9.87
C GLY A 210 18.67 -2.46 11.17
N VAL A 211 18.13 -3.24 12.13
CA VAL A 211 18.74 -3.44 13.45
C VAL A 211 19.09 -4.91 13.69
N SER A 212 19.93 -5.18 14.73
CA SER A 212 20.22 -6.56 15.15
C SER A 212 18.96 -7.27 15.67
N LYS A 213 19.02 -8.60 15.76
CA LYS A 213 17.91 -9.41 16.27
C LYS A 213 17.56 -9.04 17.73
N GLU A 214 18.56 -8.88 18.57
CA GLU A 214 18.43 -8.49 19.99
C GLU A 214 17.74 -7.13 20.10
N LYS A 215 18.18 -6.15 19.31
CA LYS A 215 17.58 -4.82 19.30
C LYS A 215 16.14 -4.83 18.79
N ALA A 216 15.86 -5.63 17.78
CA ALA A 216 14.47 -5.80 17.30
C ALA A 216 13.58 -6.44 18.37
N ASP A 217 14.08 -7.45 19.09
CA ASP A 217 13.35 -8.11 20.18
C ASP A 217 13.04 -7.16 21.34
N ASP A 218 13.97 -6.28 21.69
CA ASP A 218 13.77 -5.24 22.69
C ASP A 218 12.74 -4.20 22.25
N LEU A 219 12.86 -3.70 21.03
CA LEU A 219 11.88 -2.75 20.45
C LEU A 219 10.47 -3.33 20.41
N PHE A 220 10.31 -4.60 20.02
CA PHE A 220 9.01 -5.26 20.04
C PHE A 220 8.44 -5.41 21.44
N ARG A 221 9.28 -5.77 22.40
CA ARG A 221 8.86 -5.90 23.80
C ARG A 221 8.42 -4.54 24.34
N GLN A 222 9.20 -3.50 24.13
CA GLN A 222 8.89 -2.13 24.53
C GLN A 222 7.58 -1.66 23.89
N TYR A 223 7.44 -1.80 22.59
CA TYR A 223 6.24 -1.46 21.84
C TYR A 223 5.00 -2.19 22.39
N HIS A 224 5.04 -3.51 22.51
CA HIS A 224 3.89 -4.28 22.97
C HIS A 224 3.51 -4.02 24.43
N ASN A 225 4.47 -3.64 25.28
CA ASN A 225 4.18 -3.27 26.67
C ASN A 225 3.54 -1.88 26.78
N LYS A 226 3.96 -0.95 25.94
CA LYS A 226 3.48 0.44 25.96
C LYS A 226 2.25 0.68 25.09
N VAL A 227 2.10 -0.10 24.01
CA VAL A 227 0.98 -0.03 23.06
C VAL A 227 0.28 -1.39 22.93
N PRO A 228 -0.31 -1.90 24.03
CA PRO A 228 -0.82 -3.27 24.07
C PRO A 228 -2.03 -3.52 23.18
N PHE A 229 -2.87 -2.52 22.91
CA PHE A 229 -4.12 -2.67 22.16
C PHE A 229 -3.88 -3.16 20.72
N VAL A 230 -2.80 -2.75 20.07
CA VAL A 230 -2.50 -3.19 18.68
C VAL A 230 -2.28 -4.71 18.63
N LYS A 231 -1.46 -5.22 19.55
CA LYS A 231 -1.21 -6.66 19.64
C LYS A 231 -2.46 -7.44 20.07
N GLN A 232 -3.20 -6.92 21.04
CA GLN A 232 -4.44 -7.54 21.52
C GLN A 232 -5.48 -7.63 20.38
N LEU A 233 -5.65 -6.56 19.60
CA LEU A 233 -6.52 -6.55 18.42
C LEU A 233 -6.10 -7.61 17.42
N MET A 234 -4.81 -7.65 17.06
CA MET A 234 -4.26 -8.65 16.15
C MET A 234 -4.54 -10.08 16.62
N ASP A 235 -4.26 -10.39 17.89
CA ASP A 235 -4.45 -11.71 18.46
C ASP A 235 -5.95 -12.11 18.51
N ASN A 236 -6.83 -11.16 18.84
CA ASN A 236 -8.28 -11.37 18.87
C ASN A 236 -8.86 -11.66 17.48
N VAL A 237 -8.48 -10.85 16.48
CA VAL A 237 -8.94 -11.02 15.09
C VAL A 237 -8.41 -12.32 14.50
N MET A 238 -7.14 -12.66 14.78
CA MET A 238 -6.54 -13.93 14.34
C MET A 238 -7.24 -15.14 14.98
N ARG A 239 -7.49 -15.11 16.29
CA ARG A 239 -8.25 -16.18 16.99
C ARG A 239 -9.66 -16.34 16.42
N ARG A 240 -10.36 -15.23 16.13
CA ARG A 240 -11.68 -15.28 15.50
C ARG A 240 -11.62 -15.88 14.10
N ALA A 241 -10.62 -15.49 13.29
CA ALA A 241 -10.40 -16.09 11.97
C ALA A 241 -10.12 -17.59 12.05
N GLN A 242 -9.32 -18.02 13.04
CA GLN A 242 -8.97 -19.42 13.25
C GLN A 242 -10.19 -20.24 13.71
N SER A 243 -10.98 -19.76 14.63
CA SER A 243 -12.13 -20.48 15.20
C SER A 243 -13.33 -20.51 14.24
N SER A 244 -13.78 -19.34 13.78
CA SER A 244 -14.99 -19.21 12.95
C SER A 244 -14.76 -19.34 11.44
N GLY A 245 -13.52 -19.26 10.97
CA GLY A 245 -13.16 -19.25 9.55
C GLY A 245 -13.57 -17.98 8.80
N LYS A 246 -13.98 -16.93 9.50
CA LYS A 246 -14.44 -15.67 8.91
C LYS A 246 -14.28 -14.49 9.86
N ILE A 247 -14.08 -13.31 9.25
CA ILE A 247 -14.19 -12.01 9.91
C ILE A 247 -15.11 -11.11 9.10
N ARG A 248 -15.63 -10.04 9.69
CA ARG A 248 -16.47 -9.06 9.03
C ARG A 248 -15.77 -7.71 9.04
N THR A 249 -15.78 -7.03 7.91
CA THR A 249 -15.34 -5.63 7.77
C THR A 249 -16.38 -4.68 8.38
N LEU A 250 -16.08 -3.39 8.35
CA LEU A 250 -16.88 -2.31 8.94
C LEU A 250 -18.35 -2.34 8.48
N LEU A 251 -18.59 -2.50 7.19
CA LEU A 251 -19.95 -2.58 6.62
C LEU A 251 -20.45 -4.03 6.47
N GLY A 252 -19.87 -4.98 7.20
CA GLY A 252 -20.37 -6.35 7.32
C GLY A 252 -19.92 -7.31 6.23
N ARG A 253 -19.07 -6.90 5.29
CA ARG A 253 -18.54 -7.77 4.24
C ARG A 253 -17.69 -8.89 4.84
N LEU A 254 -17.88 -10.11 4.34
CA LEU A 254 -17.22 -11.31 4.85
C LEU A 254 -15.86 -11.53 4.20
N CYS A 255 -14.82 -11.64 5.03
CA CYS A 255 -13.53 -12.19 4.65
C CYS A 255 -13.40 -13.62 5.18
N ARG A 256 -13.23 -14.60 4.29
CA ARG A 256 -13.21 -16.02 4.60
C ARG A 256 -11.80 -16.59 4.67
N PHE A 257 -11.62 -17.60 5.56
CA PHE A 257 -10.40 -18.40 5.74
C PHE A 257 -10.80 -19.88 5.61
N HIS A 258 -10.97 -20.33 4.39
CA HIS A 258 -11.50 -21.68 4.06
C HIS A 258 -10.42 -22.68 3.70
N LEU A 259 -9.15 -22.24 3.55
CA LEU A 259 -8.02 -23.12 3.30
C LEU A 259 -7.35 -23.54 4.61
N TRP A 260 -6.70 -24.71 4.58
CA TRP A 260 -6.06 -25.34 5.71
C TRP A 260 -4.63 -25.73 5.39
N GLU A 261 -3.80 -25.80 6.42
CA GLU A 261 -2.38 -26.17 6.37
C GLU A 261 -2.02 -27.02 7.59
N PRO A 262 -0.94 -27.82 7.58
CA PRO A 262 -0.49 -28.54 8.76
C PRO A 262 -0.08 -27.58 9.87
N ASN A 263 -0.35 -27.98 11.11
CA ASN A 263 0.04 -27.20 12.31
C ASN A 263 1.52 -27.43 12.66
N GLN A 264 2.39 -27.37 11.67
CA GLN A 264 3.84 -27.52 11.81
C GLN A 264 4.53 -26.25 11.30
N PHE A 265 5.74 -26.01 11.77
CA PHE A 265 6.54 -24.91 11.24
C PHE A 265 7.07 -25.25 9.86
N GLY A 266 6.92 -24.33 8.91
CA GLY A 266 7.38 -24.50 7.53
C GLY A 266 6.54 -23.74 6.52
N ILE A 267 6.92 -23.85 5.25
CA ILE A 267 6.14 -23.33 4.12
C ILE A 267 5.31 -24.49 3.58
N HIS A 268 4.00 -24.39 3.75
CA HIS A 268 3.08 -25.41 3.30
C HIS A 268 2.10 -24.88 2.26
N LYS A 269 1.65 -25.76 1.38
CA LYS A 269 0.56 -25.45 0.45
C LYS A 269 -0.75 -25.49 1.22
N ALA A 270 -1.50 -24.38 1.16
CA ALA A 270 -2.82 -24.33 1.74
C ALA A 270 -3.83 -25.07 0.84
N LEU A 271 -4.62 -25.96 1.41
CA LEU A 271 -5.54 -26.86 0.71
C LEU A 271 -6.98 -26.69 1.24
N PRO A 272 -8.01 -27.09 0.48
CA PRO A 272 -9.36 -27.31 1.03
C PRO A 272 -9.32 -28.29 2.20
N HIS A 273 -10.26 -28.15 3.13
CA HIS A 273 -10.29 -28.91 4.40
C HIS A 273 -10.07 -30.42 4.21
N ASP A 274 -10.87 -31.06 3.35
CA ASP A 274 -10.85 -32.52 3.18
C ASP A 274 -9.53 -33.01 2.57
N GLN A 275 -8.96 -32.22 1.63
CA GLN A 275 -7.66 -32.53 1.05
C GLN A 275 -6.53 -32.37 2.09
N ALA A 276 -6.58 -31.30 2.90
CA ALA A 276 -5.61 -31.08 3.96
C ALA A 276 -5.68 -32.19 5.02
N LEU A 277 -6.88 -32.63 5.38
CA LEU A 277 -7.09 -33.71 6.32
C LEU A 277 -6.54 -35.04 5.80
N THR A 278 -6.76 -35.32 4.52
CA THR A 278 -6.22 -36.53 3.85
C THR A 278 -4.69 -36.52 3.77
N GLU A 279 -4.10 -35.37 3.45
CA GLU A 279 -2.66 -35.25 3.25
C GLU A 279 -1.87 -35.16 4.55
N HIS A 280 -2.42 -34.47 5.56
CA HIS A 280 -1.70 -34.11 6.79
C HIS A 280 -2.33 -34.68 8.08
N GLY A 281 -3.45 -35.40 7.99
CA GLY A 281 -4.17 -35.93 9.13
C GLY A 281 -4.85 -34.82 9.97
N PRO A 282 -5.27 -35.13 11.22
CA PRO A 282 -6.06 -34.19 12.05
C PRO A 282 -5.27 -33.00 12.61
N GLY A 283 -3.94 -33.01 12.47
CA GLY A 283 -3.05 -31.91 12.93
C GLY A 283 -3.01 -30.70 12.00
N ILE A 284 -4.18 -30.23 11.54
CA ILE A 284 -4.29 -29.10 10.63
C ILE A 284 -4.89 -27.85 11.30
N LYS A 285 -4.58 -26.67 10.76
CA LYS A 285 -5.14 -25.37 11.15
C LYS A 285 -5.57 -24.59 9.93
N ARG A 286 -6.41 -23.56 10.12
CA ARG A 286 -6.76 -22.65 9.02
C ARG A 286 -5.55 -21.87 8.56
N ALA A 287 -5.32 -21.86 7.25
CA ALA A 287 -4.23 -21.16 6.61
C ALA A 287 -4.46 -19.65 6.57
N TYR A 288 -3.37 -18.89 6.52
CA TYR A 288 -3.34 -17.43 6.33
C TYR A 288 -4.06 -16.60 7.42
N THR A 289 -4.38 -17.15 8.56
CA THR A 289 -5.06 -16.42 9.65
C THR A 289 -4.22 -15.29 10.23
N TYR A 290 -2.90 -15.34 10.09
CA TYR A 290 -2.00 -14.23 10.42
C TYR A 290 -2.25 -12.95 9.58
N LYS A 291 -2.94 -13.06 8.44
CA LYS A 291 -3.39 -11.94 7.60
C LYS A 291 -4.74 -11.37 8.03
N ALA A 292 -5.34 -11.86 9.10
CA ALA A 292 -6.71 -11.51 9.47
C ALA A 292 -6.85 -10.02 9.81
N LEU A 293 -5.93 -9.45 10.59
CA LEU A 293 -5.94 -8.01 10.88
C LEU A 293 -5.81 -7.18 9.60
N ASN A 294 -4.87 -7.52 8.71
CA ASN A 294 -4.72 -6.84 7.43
C ASN A 294 -6.02 -6.86 6.60
N LYS A 295 -6.67 -8.04 6.51
CA LYS A 295 -7.95 -8.16 5.77
C LYS A 295 -9.08 -7.36 6.44
N LEU A 296 -9.09 -7.26 7.77
CA LEU A 296 -10.05 -6.45 8.50
C LEU A 296 -9.85 -4.97 8.19
N ILE A 297 -8.65 -4.46 8.41
CA ILE A 297 -8.34 -3.03 8.30
C ILE A 297 -8.44 -2.56 6.85
N GLN A 298 -7.72 -3.19 5.91
CA GLN A 298 -7.80 -2.80 4.49
C GLN A 298 -9.19 -3.02 3.90
N GLY A 299 -9.90 -4.06 4.35
CA GLY A 299 -11.26 -4.30 3.90
C GLY A 299 -12.22 -3.23 4.39
N SER A 300 -12.09 -2.80 5.64
CA SER A 300 -12.89 -1.71 6.22
C SER A 300 -12.55 -0.36 5.59
N ALA A 301 -11.28 -0.09 5.31
CA ALA A 301 -10.85 1.08 4.54
C ALA A 301 -11.49 1.12 3.15
N ALA A 302 -11.50 0.00 2.44
CA ALA A 302 -12.18 -0.12 1.15
C ALA A 302 -13.70 0.09 1.26
N ASP A 303 -14.33 -0.38 2.35
CA ASP A 303 -15.75 -0.15 2.62
C ASP A 303 -16.04 1.35 2.81
N MET A 304 -15.19 2.07 3.56
CA MET A 304 -15.32 3.53 3.79
C MET A 304 -15.23 4.30 2.47
N THR A 305 -14.17 4.10 1.70
CA THR A 305 -13.96 4.79 0.43
C THR A 305 -15.11 4.53 -0.56
N LYS A 306 -15.57 3.28 -0.65
CA LYS A 306 -16.72 2.93 -1.51
C LYS A 306 -18.03 3.58 -1.03
N LYS A 307 -18.24 3.66 0.28
CA LYS A 307 -19.42 4.31 0.86
C LYS A 307 -19.37 5.81 0.58
N ALA A 308 -18.23 6.47 0.73
CA ALA A 308 -18.05 7.86 0.36
C ALA A 308 -18.37 8.11 -1.12
N MET A 309 -17.86 7.27 -2.03
CA MET A 309 -18.20 7.38 -3.45
C MET A 309 -19.70 7.24 -3.73
N ILE A 310 -20.41 6.39 -2.97
CA ILE A 310 -21.88 6.26 -3.09
C ILE A 310 -22.58 7.55 -2.63
N GLU A 311 -22.16 8.13 -1.52
CA GLU A 311 -22.76 9.37 -1.01
C GLU A 311 -22.48 10.55 -1.95
N LEU A 312 -21.25 10.69 -2.43
CA LEU A 312 -20.87 11.68 -3.47
C LEU A 312 -21.73 11.51 -4.75
N HIS A 313 -21.92 10.27 -5.19
CA HIS A 313 -22.74 10.01 -6.39
C HIS A 313 -24.21 10.43 -6.23
N LYS A 314 -24.77 10.33 -5.04
CA LYS A 314 -26.14 10.81 -4.76
C LYS A 314 -26.27 12.31 -4.94
N GLU A 315 -25.19 13.05 -4.71
CA GLU A 315 -25.11 14.51 -4.93
C GLU A 315 -24.65 14.87 -6.37
N GLY A 316 -24.52 13.86 -7.25
CA GLY A 316 -24.08 14.07 -8.64
C GLY A 316 -22.57 14.25 -8.79
N ILE A 317 -21.79 14.04 -7.74
CA ILE A 317 -20.33 14.19 -7.73
C ILE A 317 -19.68 12.85 -8.09
N ILE A 318 -18.92 12.84 -9.19
CA ILE A 318 -18.30 11.61 -9.71
C ILE A 318 -16.78 11.75 -9.68
N PRO A 319 -16.06 10.95 -8.88
CA PRO A 319 -14.61 10.93 -8.90
C PRO A 319 -14.05 10.48 -10.26
N HIS A 320 -13.00 11.13 -10.73
CA HIS A 320 -12.27 10.75 -11.93
C HIS A 320 -11.38 9.54 -11.70
N ILE A 321 -10.67 9.55 -10.58
CA ILE A 321 -9.72 8.49 -10.19
C ILE A 321 -9.93 8.20 -8.69
N GLN A 322 -9.75 6.94 -8.32
CA GLN A 322 -9.66 6.51 -6.93
C GLN A 322 -8.32 5.80 -6.72
N VAL A 323 -7.49 6.29 -5.80
CA VAL A 323 -6.18 5.72 -5.48
C VAL A 323 -6.13 5.40 -3.99
N HIS A 324 -6.32 4.14 -3.62
CA HIS A 324 -6.33 3.65 -2.24
C HIS A 324 -7.42 4.30 -1.37
N ASP A 325 -7.10 5.36 -0.67
CA ASP A 325 -7.91 6.18 0.23
C ASP A 325 -8.16 7.59 -0.33
N GLU A 326 -7.59 7.91 -1.50
CA GLU A 326 -7.72 9.18 -2.23
C GLU A 326 -8.82 9.12 -3.30
N LEU A 327 -9.58 10.19 -3.40
CA LEU A 327 -10.52 10.47 -4.50
C LEU A 327 -10.10 11.75 -5.23
N ASP A 328 -9.91 11.63 -6.53
CA ASP A 328 -9.59 12.75 -7.41
C ASP A 328 -10.84 13.26 -8.11
N ILE A 329 -11.16 14.54 -7.96
CA ILE A 329 -12.44 15.14 -8.37
C ILE A 329 -12.19 16.50 -9.02
N SER A 330 -12.98 16.87 -10.03
CA SER A 330 -13.03 18.25 -10.52
C SER A 330 -13.81 19.12 -9.55
N VAL A 331 -13.18 20.18 -9.05
CA VAL A 331 -13.71 21.06 -8.01
C VAL A 331 -14.02 22.44 -8.59
N MET A 332 -15.23 22.92 -8.38
CA MET A 332 -15.67 24.24 -8.88
C MET A 332 -15.04 25.37 -8.08
N ASP A 333 -15.17 25.30 -6.76
CA ASP A 333 -14.72 26.33 -5.82
C ASP A 333 -14.45 25.75 -4.42
N HIS A 334 -14.07 26.60 -3.49
CA HIS A 334 -13.82 26.20 -2.10
C HIS A 334 -15.04 25.63 -1.39
N THR A 335 -16.22 26.16 -1.64
CA THR A 335 -17.48 25.67 -1.03
C THR A 335 -17.78 24.25 -1.50
N HIS A 336 -17.58 23.97 -2.78
CA HIS A 336 -17.71 22.62 -3.34
C HIS A 336 -16.68 21.66 -2.72
N ALA A 337 -15.43 22.11 -2.52
CA ALA A 337 -14.41 21.29 -1.86
C ALA A 337 -14.78 20.93 -0.43
N GLU A 338 -15.23 21.90 0.38
CA GLU A 338 -15.64 21.64 1.76
C GLU A 338 -16.87 20.71 1.83
N HIS A 339 -17.80 20.84 0.90
CA HIS A 339 -18.95 19.93 0.80
C HIS A 339 -18.51 18.48 0.49
N ILE A 340 -17.56 18.28 -0.43
CA ILE A 340 -16.98 16.96 -0.72
C ILE A 340 -16.32 16.37 0.52
N LYS A 341 -15.52 17.16 1.23
CA LYS A 341 -14.87 16.72 2.48
C LYS A 341 -15.90 16.27 3.51
N GLU A 342 -16.93 17.09 3.74
CA GLU A 342 -18.02 16.80 4.70
C GLU A 342 -18.71 15.47 4.37
N ILE A 343 -19.04 15.24 3.10
CA ILE A 343 -19.65 13.98 2.65
C ILE A 343 -18.69 12.80 2.94
N MET A 344 -17.41 12.93 2.62
CA MET A 344 -16.45 11.84 2.84
C MET A 344 -16.24 11.56 4.33
N GLU A 345 -16.07 12.59 5.15
CA GLU A 345 -15.85 12.47 6.60
C GLU A 345 -17.04 11.83 7.31
N HIS A 346 -18.27 12.09 6.84
CA HIS A 346 -19.51 11.58 7.43
C HIS A 346 -20.08 10.33 6.74
N ALA A 347 -19.44 9.84 5.68
CA ALA A 347 -19.89 8.65 4.95
C ALA A 347 -20.02 7.41 5.84
N VAL A 348 -19.14 7.28 6.85
CA VAL A 348 -19.16 6.21 7.84
C VAL A 348 -18.78 6.78 9.20
N SER A 349 -19.52 6.42 10.25
CA SER A 349 -19.18 6.80 11.62
C SER A 349 -18.16 5.83 12.22
N LEU A 350 -17.09 6.37 12.78
CA LEU A 350 -16.13 5.65 13.60
C LEU A 350 -16.19 6.15 15.06
N GLU A 351 -15.57 5.42 15.99
CA GLU A 351 -15.41 5.86 17.39
C GLU A 351 -14.39 7.00 17.56
N VAL A 352 -13.68 7.34 16.50
CA VAL A 352 -12.79 8.51 16.40
C VAL A 352 -13.16 9.30 15.15
N PRO A 353 -12.96 10.64 15.14
CA PRO A 353 -13.31 11.47 13.98
C PRO A 353 -12.61 11.00 12.70
N ASN A 354 -13.34 10.99 11.57
CA ASN A 354 -12.69 10.93 10.26
C ASN A 354 -12.17 12.31 9.88
N LYS A 355 -11.10 12.35 9.10
CA LYS A 355 -10.55 13.58 8.53
C LYS A 355 -10.16 13.32 7.09
N VAL A 356 -10.46 14.29 6.23
CA VAL A 356 -10.07 14.29 4.83
C VAL A 356 -9.15 15.48 4.57
N ASP A 357 -7.95 15.21 4.10
CA ASP A 357 -7.01 16.22 3.64
C ASP A 357 -7.34 16.56 2.18
N TYR A 358 -7.31 17.86 1.85
CA TYR A 358 -7.63 18.37 0.54
C TYR A 358 -6.47 19.19 -0.01
N GLU A 359 -6.05 18.86 -1.21
CA GLU A 359 -5.10 19.63 -1.99
C GLU A 359 -5.67 19.90 -3.39
N SER A 360 -5.38 21.05 -3.99
CA SER A 360 -5.89 21.39 -5.31
C SER A 360 -4.85 22.05 -6.20
N GLY A 361 -5.08 21.96 -7.52
CA GLY A 361 -4.21 22.55 -8.51
C GLY A 361 -4.81 22.53 -9.92
N PRO A 362 -4.13 23.11 -10.91
CA PRO A 362 -4.59 23.11 -12.30
C PRO A 362 -4.55 21.73 -12.97
N ASN A 363 -3.86 20.78 -12.40
CA ASN A 363 -3.78 19.39 -12.84
C ASN A 363 -3.26 18.49 -11.71
N TRP A 364 -3.36 17.18 -11.86
CA TRP A 364 -2.89 16.22 -10.85
C TRP A 364 -1.40 16.29 -10.56
N GLY A 365 -0.57 16.69 -11.53
CA GLY A 365 0.88 16.76 -11.38
C GLY A 365 1.39 17.93 -10.54
N THR A 366 0.58 18.92 -10.28
CA THR A 366 0.91 20.09 -9.44
C THR A 366 0.61 19.87 -7.96
N ILE A 367 -0.11 18.81 -7.63
CA ILE A 367 -0.45 18.41 -6.27
C ILE A 367 0.66 17.50 -5.74
N ARG A 368 1.04 17.67 -4.48
CA ARG A 368 2.22 17.02 -3.87
C ARG A 368 1.96 15.59 -3.39
#